data_3468209dde982092eff62a1864a0b388
#
_entry.id   3468209dde982092eff62a1864a0b388
#
_cell.length_a   1.000
_cell.length_b   1.000
_cell.length_c   1.000
_cell.angle_alpha   90.00
_cell.angle_beta   90.00
_cell.angle_gamma   90.00
#
_symmetry.space_group_name_H-M   'P 1'
#
loop_
_entity.id
_entity.type
_entity.pdbx_description
1 polymer ?
#
loop_
_entity_poly.entity_id
_entity_poly.type
_entity_poly.pdbx_seq_one_letter_code
_entity_poly.pdbx_strand_id
1 'polypeptide(L)'
;QPCSSAASDVYKRQVLNKLSNEHEIVEQVLSFREFKKLQSTYVDALPDMVSKTDGLIHTDYAQAVTATGRLSSNNPNLQNIPIRTDLGRKTRQAFIPRYPKNIILAADYSQIELRIIAEFSKDRDMISAFKENKDIHSLTAAKVFKVDLDKVTPDMRRRAKEVNFGIIYGISAFGLSQNLNIPRSEAKEIIDSYFEEFKSIKEYMDNSIEKARKNKYVETIFGRRRYLRDIDSRNFTLRGFAERNAINSPIQGSAADIIKLAMIKVLKWINDNQLKSKMIMQVHDELVFDIHNEELDLFKKNIKSIMENVIETEVPLKVDIGHGKNWLEAH
;
A
#
# COMPACT_ATOMS: atom_id res chain seq x y z
N GLN A 1 18.11 -30.60 -10.05
CA GLN A 1 17.36 -29.47 -10.69
C GLN A 1 17.71 -28.17 -9.98
N PRO A 2 18.02 -27.10 -10.68
CA PRO A 2 18.19 -25.82 -10.02
C PRO A 2 16.82 -25.36 -9.50
N CYS A 3 16.65 -25.34 -8.16
CA CYS A 3 15.57 -24.61 -7.54
C CYS A 3 15.60 -23.18 -8.07
N SER A 4 14.45 -22.65 -8.52
CA SER A 4 14.36 -21.26 -8.99
C SER A 4 14.94 -20.33 -7.90
N SER A 5 15.91 -19.50 -8.27
CA SER A 5 16.69 -18.68 -7.36
C SER A 5 15.85 -17.80 -6.41
N ALA A 6 14.70 -17.32 -6.87
CA ALA A 6 13.81 -16.48 -6.09
C ALA A 6 13.14 -17.16 -4.87
N ALA A 7 12.66 -18.41 -5.02
CA ALA A 7 12.07 -19.15 -3.91
C ALA A 7 13.14 -19.56 -2.86
N SER A 8 14.35 -19.90 -3.33
CA SER A 8 15.50 -20.19 -2.48
C SER A 8 15.94 -18.98 -1.64
N ASP A 9 15.90 -17.77 -2.20
CA ASP A 9 16.36 -16.57 -1.49
C ASP A 9 15.38 -16.08 -0.43
N VAL A 10 14.06 -16.18 -0.69
CA VAL A 10 13.04 -15.90 0.32
C VAL A 10 13.14 -16.86 1.50
N TYR A 11 13.33 -18.16 1.22
CA TYR A 11 13.47 -19.16 2.28
C TYR A 11 14.73 -18.96 3.12
N LYS A 12 15.84 -18.64 2.48
CA LYS A 12 17.11 -18.35 3.19
C LYS A 12 17.00 -17.09 4.05
N ARG A 13 16.29 -16.04 3.61
CA ARG A 13 16.08 -14.81 4.42
C ARG A 13 15.22 -15.09 5.65
N GLN A 14 14.15 -15.85 5.53
CA GLN A 14 13.31 -16.24 6.66
C GLN A 14 14.07 -17.02 7.72
N VAL A 15 14.94 -17.94 7.30
CA VAL A 15 15.82 -18.71 8.20
C VAL A 15 16.80 -17.78 8.90
N LEU A 16 17.48 -16.92 8.16
CA LEU A 16 18.44 -15.97 8.73
C LEU A 16 17.77 -15.02 9.72
N ASN A 17 16.57 -14.49 9.42
CA ASN A 17 15.85 -13.62 10.36
C ASN A 17 15.51 -14.33 11.68
N LYS A 18 15.25 -15.65 11.67
CA LYS A 18 15.03 -16.44 12.90
C LYS A 18 16.32 -16.63 13.72
N LEU A 19 17.46 -16.69 13.04
CA LEU A 19 18.76 -16.90 13.65
C LEU A 19 19.49 -15.59 13.98
N SER A 20 18.88 -14.42 13.72
CA SER A 20 19.54 -13.12 13.89
C SER A 20 20.05 -12.87 15.31
N ASN A 21 19.36 -13.40 16.31
CA ASN A 21 19.74 -13.26 17.71
C ASN A 21 20.71 -14.34 18.22
N GLU A 22 21.05 -15.33 17.38
CA GLU A 22 21.89 -16.47 17.79
C GLU A 22 23.37 -16.25 17.51
N HIS A 23 23.71 -15.47 16.47
CA HIS A 23 25.10 -15.23 16.12
C HIS A 23 25.27 -13.95 15.29
N GLU A 24 26.26 -13.13 15.63
CA GLU A 24 26.59 -11.84 14.99
C GLU A 24 26.76 -11.95 13.46
N ILE A 25 27.33 -13.05 12.96
CA ILE A 25 27.52 -13.26 11.51
C ILE A 25 26.19 -13.22 10.73
N VAL A 26 25.08 -13.59 11.36
CA VAL A 26 23.76 -13.60 10.71
C VAL A 26 23.30 -12.18 10.42
N GLU A 27 23.50 -11.26 11.36
CA GLU A 27 23.18 -9.84 11.16
C GLU A 27 24.06 -9.23 10.06
N GLN A 28 25.35 -9.56 10.06
CA GLN A 28 26.27 -9.09 9.03
C GLN A 28 25.89 -9.61 7.64
N VAL A 29 25.49 -10.88 7.53
CA VAL A 29 25.00 -11.45 6.25
C VAL A 29 23.71 -10.78 5.80
N LEU A 30 22.76 -10.49 6.70
CA LEU A 30 21.52 -9.77 6.38
C LEU A 30 21.82 -8.36 5.89
N SER A 31 22.68 -7.63 6.58
CA SER A 31 23.14 -6.28 6.20
C SER A 31 23.85 -6.28 4.86
N PHE A 32 24.79 -7.21 4.63
CA PHE A 32 25.48 -7.36 3.35
C PHE A 32 24.50 -7.58 2.20
N ARG A 33 23.48 -8.44 2.40
CA ARG A 33 22.45 -8.70 1.38
C ARG A 33 21.60 -7.46 1.08
N GLU A 34 21.27 -6.68 2.09
CA GLU A 34 20.56 -5.42 1.89
C GLU A 34 21.39 -4.44 1.07
N PHE A 35 22.65 -4.22 1.44
CA PHE A 35 23.58 -3.37 0.68
C PHE A 35 23.74 -3.86 -0.76
N LYS A 36 24.00 -5.17 -0.94
CA LYS A 36 24.21 -5.74 -2.28
C LYS A 36 22.96 -5.60 -3.17
N LYS A 37 21.77 -5.77 -2.59
CA LYS A 37 20.51 -5.55 -3.29
C LYS A 37 20.34 -4.09 -3.70
N LEU A 38 20.58 -3.14 -2.79
CA LEU A 38 20.49 -1.71 -3.10
C LEU A 38 21.49 -1.32 -4.18
N GLN A 39 22.74 -1.78 -4.05
CA GLN A 39 23.79 -1.54 -5.02
C GLN A 39 23.38 -2.04 -6.41
N SER A 40 23.11 -3.34 -6.56
CA SER A 40 22.87 -3.95 -7.87
C SER A 40 21.55 -3.52 -8.52
N THR A 41 20.50 -3.24 -7.72
CA THR A 41 19.16 -2.93 -8.25
C THR A 41 18.98 -1.45 -8.57
N TYR A 42 19.65 -0.57 -7.81
CA TYR A 42 19.44 0.88 -7.94
C TYR A 42 20.73 1.64 -8.26
N VAL A 43 21.81 1.46 -7.47
CA VAL A 43 23.00 2.31 -7.61
C VAL A 43 23.73 2.02 -8.93
N ASP A 44 23.91 0.75 -9.25
CA ASP A 44 24.60 0.35 -10.50
C ASP A 44 23.64 0.39 -11.72
N ALA A 45 22.37 -0.06 -11.53
CA ALA A 45 21.45 -0.24 -12.66
C ALA A 45 20.78 1.06 -13.14
N LEU A 46 20.39 1.99 -12.24
CA LEU A 46 19.67 3.20 -12.66
C LEU A 46 20.46 4.12 -13.57
N PRO A 47 21.78 4.37 -13.36
CA PRO A 47 22.57 5.18 -14.28
C PRO A 47 22.60 4.61 -15.72
N ASP A 48 22.65 3.30 -15.87
CA ASP A 48 22.65 2.64 -17.18
C ASP A 48 21.31 2.74 -17.91
N MET A 49 20.22 3.02 -17.17
CA MET A 49 18.87 3.20 -17.71
C MET A 49 18.54 4.65 -18.08
N VAL A 50 19.46 5.58 -17.86
CA VAL A 50 19.27 6.98 -18.29
C VAL A 50 19.21 7.06 -19.80
N SER A 51 18.12 7.63 -20.32
CA SER A 51 17.91 7.84 -21.74
C SER A 51 18.95 8.80 -22.31
N LYS A 52 19.62 8.40 -23.38
CA LYS A 52 20.58 9.25 -24.10
C LYS A 52 19.93 10.44 -24.85
N THR A 53 18.61 10.38 -25.03
CA THR A 53 17.87 11.40 -25.78
C THR A 53 17.57 12.63 -24.94
N ASP A 54 17.19 12.43 -23.66
CA ASP A 54 16.72 13.52 -22.80
C ASP A 54 17.34 13.53 -21.39
N GLY A 55 18.21 12.55 -21.08
CA GLY A 55 18.89 12.46 -19.78
C GLY A 55 17.98 12.02 -18.62
N LEU A 56 16.79 11.46 -18.91
CA LEU A 56 15.81 11.06 -17.91
C LEU A 56 15.72 9.53 -17.81
N ILE A 57 15.16 9.04 -16.72
CA ILE A 57 14.80 7.64 -16.55
C ILE A 57 13.30 7.48 -16.83
N HIS A 58 12.96 6.56 -17.74
CA HIS A 58 11.59 6.25 -18.14
C HIS A 58 11.24 4.83 -17.72
N THR A 59 10.23 4.70 -16.86
CA THR A 59 9.68 3.38 -16.51
C THR A 59 8.51 3.02 -17.41
N ASP A 60 8.35 1.72 -17.69
CA ASP A 60 7.18 1.18 -18.38
C ASP A 60 6.09 0.82 -17.39
N TYR A 61 4.93 1.46 -17.48
CA TYR A 61 3.76 1.10 -16.69
C TYR A 61 2.87 0.10 -17.42
N ALA A 62 2.92 -1.17 -16.99
CA ALA A 62 2.02 -2.20 -17.48
C ALA A 62 0.66 -2.12 -16.76
N GLN A 63 -0.42 -1.97 -17.54
CA GLN A 63 -1.78 -1.75 -17.01
C GLN A 63 -2.58 -3.02 -16.73
N ALA A 64 -2.23 -4.14 -17.36
CA ALA A 64 -3.02 -5.37 -17.37
C ALA A 64 -2.29 -6.61 -16.83
N VAL A 65 -1.20 -6.42 -16.07
CA VAL A 65 -0.38 -7.52 -15.54
C VAL A 65 -0.85 -7.98 -14.17
N THR A 66 -1.22 -7.05 -13.30
CA THR A 66 -1.59 -7.41 -11.93
C THR A 66 -3.04 -7.86 -11.82
N ALA A 67 -3.29 -8.90 -11.03
CA ALA A 67 -4.64 -9.43 -10.82
C ALA A 67 -5.59 -8.47 -10.07
N THR A 68 -5.05 -7.47 -9.37
CA THR A 68 -5.82 -6.44 -8.65
C THR A 68 -6.11 -5.22 -9.51
N GLY A 69 -5.49 -5.09 -10.70
CA GLY A 69 -5.59 -3.91 -11.55
C GLY A 69 -4.63 -2.77 -11.16
N ARG A 70 -3.76 -2.96 -10.17
CA ARG A 70 -2.66 -2.03 -9.91
C ARG A 70 -1.73 -1.94 -11.14
N LEU A 71 -1.14 -0.79 -11.36
CA LEU A 71 -0.06 -0.66 -12.34
C LEU A 71 1.17 -1.46 -11.88
N SER A 72 1.94 -1.96 -12.83
CA SER A 72 3.24 -2.57 -12.58
C SER A 72 4.30 -1.74 -13.29
N SER A 73 5.26 -1.24 -12.54
CA SER A 73 6.40 -0.46 -13.08
C SER A 73 7.54 -1.41 -13.40
N ASN A 74 8.10 -1.29 -14.63
CA ASN A 74 9.18 -2.15 -15.13
C ASN A 74 10.24 -1.30 -15.85
N ASN A 75 11.46 -1.75 -15.88
CA ASN A 75 12.58 -1.18 -16.65
C ASN A 75 12.81 0.32 -16.45
N PRO A 76 13.03 0.82 -15.22
CA PRO A 76 13.15 0.15 -13.91
C PRO A 76 11.84 0.02 -13.15
N ASN A 77 11.79 -0.87 -12.14
CA ASN A 77 10.68 -0.91 -11.21
C ASN A 77 10.84 0.19 -10.14
N LEU A 78 10.19 1.33 -10.35
CA LEU A 78 10.24 2.47 -9.43
C LEU A 78 9.29 2.32 -8.23
N GLN A 79 8.33 1.39 -8.28
CA GLN A 79 7.38 1.15 -7.18
C GLN A 79 8.00 0.37 -6.01
N ASN A 80 9.18 -0.25 -6.21
CA ASN A 80 9.84 -1.06 -5.19
C ASN A 80 11.05 -0.37 -4.53
N ILE A 81 11.23 0.94 -4.74
CA ILE A 81 12.31 1.69 -4.09
C ILE A 81 12.07 1.74 -2.59
N PRO A 82 13.00 1.22 -1.76
CA PRO A 82 12.78 1.06 -0.33
C PRO A 82 12.54 2.39 0.39
N ILE A 83 11.66 2.36 1.40
CA ILE A 83 11.36 3.51 2.27
C ILE A 83 11.54 3.21 3.75
N ARG A 84 11.63 1.92 4.12
CA ARG A 84 11.66 1.50 5.53
C ARG A 84 13.01 1.65 6.18
N THR A 85 14.11 1.51 5.43
CA THR A 85 15.47 1.63 5.94
C THR A 85 16.07 2.98 5.56
N ASP A 86 17.00 3.50 6.37
CA ASP A 86 17.63 4.79 6.12
C ASP A 86 18.40 4.81 4.81
N LEU A 87 19.07 3.71 4.47
CA LEU A 87 19.76 3.55 3.19
C LEU A 87 18.80 3.50 2.01
N GLY A 88 17.69 2.77 2.16
CA GLY A 88 16.65 2.72 1.15
C GLY A 88 16.04 4.09 0.89
N ARG A 89 15.77 4.85 1.96
CA ARG A 89 15.29 6.24 1.84
C ARG A 89 16.27 7.14 1.11
N LYS A 90 17.58 7.02 1.34
CA LYS A 90 18.60 7.78 0.62
C LYS A 90 18.54 7.59 -0.90
N THR A 91 18.13 6.42 -1.39
CA THR A 91 17.93 6.20 -2.83
C THR A 91 16.89 7.16 -3.40
N ARG A 92 15.87 7.55 -2.64
CA ARG A 92 14.85 8.52 -3.09
C ARG A 92 15.39 9.94 -3.25
N GLN A 93 16.52 10.29 -2.63
CA GLN A 93 17.19 11.59 -2.82
C GLN A 93 17.73 11.77 -4.24
N ALA A 94 18.03 10.67 -4.94
CA ALA A 94 18.50 10.72 -6.32
C ALA A 94 17.41 11.12 -7.33
N PHE A 95 16.13 11.05 -6.93
CA PHE A 95 15.01 11.45 -7.78
C PHE A 95 14.72 12.93 -7.58
N ILE A 96 15.24 13.73 -8.49
CA ILE A 96 15.17 15.19 -8.51
C ILE A 96 14.30 15.69 -9.66
N PRO A 97 13.82 16.94 -9.62
CA PRO A 97 13.11 17.54 -10.74
C PRO A 97 13.98 17.63 -12.00
N ARG A 98 13.35 17.67 -13.19
CA ARG A 98 14.04 17.82 -14.47
C ARG A 98 14.79 19.14 -14.61
N TYR A 99 14.28 20.19 -13.99
CA TYR A 99 14.87 21.52 -14.06
C TYR A 99 15.23 22.01 -12.65
N PRO A 100 16.36 22.75 -12.47
CA PRO A 100 16.83 23.20 -11.16
C PRO A 100 15.85 24.09 -10.36
N LYS A 101 14.93 24.77 -11.08
CA LYS A 101 13.90 25.63 -10.47
C LYS A 101 12.59 24.90 -10.14
N ASN A 102 12.47 23.63 -10.55
CA ASN A 102 11.30 22.84 -10.28
C ASN A 102 11.38 22.16 -8.90
N ILE A 103 10.26 21.66 -8.42
CA ILE A 103 10.08 21.03 -7.12
C ILE A 103 9.37 19.69 -7.33
N ILE A 104 9.76 18.65 -6.61
CA ILE A 104 8.98 17.42 -6.53
C ILE A 104 7.81 17.64 -5.58
N LEU A 105 6.61 17.28 -6.00
CA LEU A 105 5.42 17.21 -5.17
C LEU A 105 4.91 15.77 -5.17
N ALA A 106 4.62 15.25 -3.98
CA ALA A 106 4.02 13.96 -3.76
C ALA A 106 2.61 14.14 -3.18
N ALA A 107 1.63 13.41 -3.72
CA ALA A 107 0.27 13.38 -3.23
C ALA A 107 -0.16 11.94 -2.99
N ASP A 108 -0.31 11.55 -1.73
CA ASP A 108 -0.58 10.18 -1.29
C ASP A 108 -1.96 10.05 -0.65
N TYR A 109 -2.70 8.99 -1.04
CA TYR A 109 -3.96 8.68 -0.38
C TYR A 109 -3.74 8.12 1.02
N SER A 110 -4.20 8.85 2.01
CA SER A 110 -4.11 8.44 3.40
C SER A 110 -5.04 7.27 3.70
N GLN A 111 -4.46 6.09 3.98
CA GLN A 111 -5.17 4.88 4.43
C GLN A 111 -6.32 4.45 3.50
N ILE A 112 -6.14 4.53 2.19
CA ILE A 112 -7.21 4.31 1.21
C ILE A 112 -7.89 2.94 1.37
N GLU A 113 -7.13 1.86 1.62
CA GLU A 113 -7.70 0.53 1.78
C GLU A 113 -8.58 0.41 3.05
N LEU A 114 -8.21 1.10 4.15
CA LEU A 114 -9.04 1.17 5.37
C LEU A 114 -10.29 2.01 5.15
N ARG A 115 -10.25 3.05 4.35
CA ARG A 115 -11.41 3.83 3.96
C ARG A 115 -12.37 3.03 3.08
N ILE A 116 -11.84 2.25 2.15
CA ILE A 116 -12.63 1.38 1.28
C ILE A 116 -13.30 0.25 2.06
N ILE A 117 -12.62 -0.40 3.02
CA ILE A 117 -13.27 -1.43 3.83
C ILE A 117 -14.36 -0.83 4.72
N ALA A 118 -14.16 0.37 5.27
CA ALA A 118 -15.19 1.08 6.02
C ALA A 118 -16.41 1.38 5.13
N GLU A 119 -16.18 1.82 3.87
CA GLU A 119 -17.23 2.06 2.87
C GLU A 119 -18.00 0.78 2.53
N PHE A 120 -17.31 -0.33 2.31
CA PHE A 120 -17.93 -1.61 1.94
C PHE A 120 -18.64 -2.31 3.09
N SER A 121 -18.08 -2.28 4.29
CA SER A 121 -18.67 -2.88 5.48
C SER A 121 -19.78 -2.04 6.11
N LYS A 122 -19.83 -0.75 5.76
CA LYS A 122 -20.71 0.25 6.40
C LYS A 122 -20.56 0.29 7.93
N ASP A 123 -19.32 0.07 8.40
CA ASP A 123 -18.99 0.14 9.82
C ASP A 123 -19.11 1.57 10.33
N ARG A 124 -20.06 1.79 11.24
CA ARG A 124 -20.42 3.13 11.72
C ARG A 124 -19.28 3.81 12.48
N ASP A 125 -18.51 3.05 13.24
CA ASP A 125 -17.43 3.60 14.06
C ASP A 125 -16.23 4.00 13.19
N MET A 126 -15.89 3.18 12.19
CA MET A 126 -14.87 3.55 11.24
C MET A 126 -15.28 4.74 10.37
N ILE A 127 -16.53 4.77 9.90
CA ILE A 127 -17.06 5.90 9.10
C ILE A 127 -17.00 7.19 9.92
N SER A 128 -17.50 7.18 11.17
CA SER A 128 -17.45 8.35 12.06
C SER A 128 -16.00 8.79 12.32
N ALA A 129 -15.10 7.84 12.61
CA ALA A 129 -13.70 8.14 12.84
C ALA A 129 -13.04 8.83 11.63
N PHE A 130 -13.32 8.35 10.41
CA PHE A 130 -12.78 8.97 9.20
C PHE A 130 -13.41 10.34 8.89
N LYS A 131 -14.70 10.52 9.12
CA LYS A 131 -15.39 11.82 8.99
C LYS A 131 -14.84 12.87 9.97
N GLU A 132 -14.53 12.44 11.19
CA GLU A 132 -13.99 13.30 12.25
C GLU A 132 -12.46 13.42 12.23
N ASN A 133 -11.78 12.85 11.24
CA ASN A 133 -10.31 12.80 11.15
C ASN A 133 -9.62 12.20 12.39
N LYS A 134 -10.27 11.27 13.09
CA LYS A 134 -9.67 10.54 14.21
C LYS A 134 -8.67 9.50 13.72
N ASP A 135 -7.68 9.20 14.55
CA ASP A 135 -6.72 8.13 14.27
C ASP A 135 -7.38 6.76 14.40
N ILE A 136 -7.66 6.12 13.27
CA ILE A 136 -8.30 4.81 13.20
C ILE A 136 -7.52 3.72 13.93
N HIS A 137 -6.19 3.80 13.98
CA HIS A 137 -5.37 2.82 14.67
C HIS A 137 -5.47 2.98 16.18
N SER A 138 -5.55 4.20 16.68
CA SER A 138 -5.81 4.47 18.11
C SER A 138 -7.22 4.09 18.49
N LEU A 139 -8.23 4.36 17.65
CA LEU A 139 -9.60 3.91 17.89
C LEU A 139 -9.68 2.37 17.98
N THR A 140 -9.06 1.68 17.02
CA THR A 140 -9.00 0.21 17.04
C THR A 140 -8.29 -0.31 18.28
N ALA A 141 -7.18 0.33 18.68
CA ALA A 141 -6.46 -0.05 19.89
C ALA A 141 -7.33 0.10 21.14
N ALA A 142 -8.01 1.23 21.30
CA ALA A 142 -8.91 1.48 22.43
C ALA A 142 -9.98 0.39 22.55
N LYS A 143 -10.61 0.03 21.42
CA LYS A 143 -11.65 -1.00 21.38
C LYS A 143 -11.11 -2.41 21.63
N VAL A 144 -10.09 -2.83 20.91
CA VAL A 144 -9.54 -4.20 21.00
C VAL A 144 -8.90 -4.48 22.35
N PHE A 145 -8.21 -3.51 22.94
CA PHE A 145 -7.60 -3.64 24.26
C PHE A 145 -8.48 -3.18 25.41
N LYS A 146 -9.72 -2.71 25.11
CA LYS A 146 -10.73 -2.28 26.09
C LYS A 146 -10.19 -1.20 27.04
N VAL A 147 -9.55 -0.19 26.50
CA VAL A 147 -9.02 0.97 27.21
C VAL A 147 -9.60 2.27 26.66
N ASP A 148 -9.60 3.32 27.47
CA ASP A 148 -9.99 4.65 26.99
C ASP A 148 -9.00 5.17 25.93
N LEU A 149 -9.46 6.00 25.00
CA LEU A 149 -8.64 6.47 23.87
C LEU A 149 -7.38 7.23 24.31
N ASP A 150 -7.46 7.97 25.41
CA ASP A 150 -6.34 8.70 26.02
C ASP A 150 -5.31 7.80 26.73
N LYS A 151 -5.67 6.55 27.00
CA LYS A 151 -4.80 5.53 27.60
C LYS A 151 -4.14 4.61 26.57
N VAL A 152 -4.39 4.82 25.28
CA VAL A 152 -3.77 4.03 24.23
C VAL A 152 -2.28 4.30 24.16
N THR A 153 -1.47 3.28 24.42
CA THR A 153 -0.02 3.37 24.33
C THR A 153 0.47 3.29 22.87
N PRO A 154 1.68 3.78 22.55
CA PRO A 154 2.28 3.63 21.22
C PRO A 154 2.37 2.17 20.76
N ASP A 155 2.62 1.22 21.67
CA ASP A 155 2.66 -0.21 21.34
C ASP A 155 1.27 -0.76 21.02
N MET A 156 0.24 -0.43 21.77
CA MET A 156 -1.14 -0.79 21.45
C MET A 156 -1.55 -0.25 20.08
N ARG A 157 -1.22 1.00 19.78
CA ARG A 157 -1.48 1.61 18.47
C ARG A 157 -0.73 0.88 17.35
N ARG A 158 0.53 0.52 17.56
CA ARG A 158 1.35 -0.26 16.61
C ARG A 158 0.72 -1.63 16.35
N ARG A 159 0.34 -2.36 17.40
CA ARG A 159 -0.34 -3.66 17.29
C ARG A 159 -1.68 -3.55 16.56
N ALA A 160 -2.48 -2.55 16.87
CA ALA A 160 -3.76 -2.29 16.20
C ALA A 160 -3.55 -1.95 14.71
N LYS A 161 -2.47 -1.23 14.36
CA LYS A 161 -2.10 -0.98 12.96
C LYS A 161 -1.83 -2.29 12.21
N GLU A 162 -1.05 -3.20 12.79
CA GLU A 162 -0.78 -4.52 12.20
C GLU A 162 -2.07 -5.36 12.06
N VAL A 163 -2.98 -5.26 13.03
CA VAL A 163 -4.29 -5.95 12.97
C VAL A 163 -5.15 -5.36 11.85
N ASN A 164 -5.31 -4.04 11.80
CA ASN A 164 -6.13 -3.37 10.77
C ASN A 164 -5.70 -3.74 9.35
N PHE A 165 -4.40 -3.71 9.07
CA PHE A 165 -3.91 -4.15 7.76
C PHE A 165 -3.98 -5.66 7.59
N GLY A 166 -3.62 -6.41 8.64
CA GLY A 166 -3.64 -7.87 8.60
C GLY A 166 -5.03 -8.44 8.26
N ILE A 167 -6.09 -7.89 8.87
CA ILE A 167 -7.48 -8.31 8.63
C ILE A 167 -7.87 -8.14 7.17
N ILE A 168 -7.56 -7.00 6.55
CA ILE A 168 -7.83 -6.75 5.13
C ILE A 168 -7.17 -7.81 4.24
N TYR A 169 -5.99 -8.29 4.63
CA TYR A 169 -5.25 -9.33 3.90
C TYR A 169 -5.58 -10.76 4.35
N GLY A 170 -6.56 -10.93 5.25
CA GLY A 170 -6.99 -12.23 5.75
C GLY A 170 -5.92 -12.93 6.60
N ILE A 171 -5.25 -12.18 7.47
CA ILE A 171 -4.20 -12.71 8.35
C ILE A 171 -4.76 -13.76 9.29
N SER A 172 -4.01 -14.86 9.49
CA SER A 172 -4.33 -15.86 10.51
C SER A 172 -3.68 -15.49 11.86
N ALA A 173 -4.17 -16.10 12.94
CA ALA A 173 -3.55 -15.96 14.27
C ALA A 173 -2.07 -16.34 14.26
N PHE A 174 -1.66 -17.31 13.45
CA PHE A 174 -0.25 -17.63 13.26
C PHE A 174 0.51 -16.50 12.55
N GLY A 175 -0.02 -15.94 11.48
CA GLY A 175 0.60 -14.80 10.78
C GLY A 175 0.75 -13.59 11.69
N LEU A 176 -0.31 -13.24 12.44
CA LEU A 176 -0.28 -12.11 13.37
C LEU A 176 0.72 -12.32 14.51
N SER A 177 0.79 -13.55 15.08
CA SER A 177 1.76 -13.89 16.11
C SER A 177 3.20 -13.70 15.66
N GLN A 178 3.51 -14.05 14.41
CA GLN A 178 4.85 -13.83 13.82
C GLN A 178 5.15 -12.33 13.61
N ASN A 179 4.17 -11.56 13.12
CA ASN A 179 4.36 -10.13 12.86
C ASN A 179 4.56 -9.33 14.15
N LEU A 180 3.83 -9.67 15.20
CA LEU A 180 3.87 -8.98 16.49
C LEU A 180 4.89 -9.56 17.46
N ASN A 181 5.47 -10.72 17.16
CA ASN A 181 6.33 -11.49 18.05
C ASN A 181 5.64 -11.79 19.43
N ILE A 182 4.41 -12.31 19.36
CA ILE A 182 3.58 -12.66 20.52
C ILE A 182 3.14 -14.12 20.43
N PRO A 183 2.66 -14.73 21.54
CA PRO A 183 2.06 -16.08 21.52
C PRO A 183 0.86 -16.15 20.54
N ARG A 184 0.66 -17.31 19.92
CA ARG A 184 -0.47 -17.52 18.99
C ARG A 184 -1.84 -17.40 19.69
N SER A 185 -1.93 -17.76 20.99
CA SER A 185 -3.14 -17.56 21.79
C SER A 185 -3.50 -16.08 21.91
N GLU A 186 -2.54 -15.23 22.26
CA GLU A 186 -2.72 -13.77 22.35
C GLU A 186 -3.10 -13.17 20.98
N ALA A 187 -2.44 -13.59 19.90
CA ALA A 187 -2.80 -13.15 18.55
C ALA A 187 -4.24 -13.54 18.18
N LYS A 188 -4.70 -14.72 18.61
CA LYS A 188 -6.08 -15.15 18.40
C LYS A 188 -7.05 -14.29 19.18
N GLU A 189 -6.78 -14.02 20.47
CA GLU A 189 -7.61 -13.15 21.32
C GLU A 189 -7.74 -11.74 20.73
N ILE A 190 -6.65 -11.18 20.20
CA ILE A 190 -6.68 -9.88 19.51
C ILE A 190 -7.60 -9.91 18.28
N ILE A 191 -7.52 -10.95 17.45
CA ILE A 191 -8.38 -11.10 16.26
C ILE A 191 -9.85 -11.28 16.68
N ASP A 192 -10.11 -12.10 17.66
CA ASP A 192 -11.46 -12.37 18.16
C ASP A 192 -12.08 -11.07 18.72
N SER A 193 -11.34 -10.33 19.57
CA SER A 193 -11.76 -9.02 20.09
C SER A 193 -11.99 -7.99 18.98
N TYR A 194 -11.16 -7.99 17.93
CA TYR A 194 -11.36 -7.12 16.77
C TYR A 194 -12.73 -7.39 16.11
N PHE A 195 -13.08 -8.65 15.86
CA PHE A 195 -14.34 -9.00 15.23
C PHE A 195 -15.56 -8.89 16.15
N GLU A 196 -15.38 -8.93 17.47
CA GLU A 196 -16.42 -8.58 18.44
C GLU A 196 -16.80 -7.10 18.35
N GLU A 197 -15.80 -6.23 18.18
CA GLU A 197 -15.97 -4.77 18.08
C GLU A 197 -16.42 -4.31 16.70
N PHE A 198 -15.88 -4.91 15.63
CA PHE A 198 -16.14 -4.57 14.24
C PHE A 198 -16.92 -5.67 13.53
N LYS A 199 -18.14 -5.96 13.99
CA LYS A 199 -19.00 -7.05 13.46
C LYS A 199 -19.31 -6.88 11.98
N SER A 200 -19.57 -5.65 11.53
CA SER A 200 -19.87 -5.34 10.15
C SER A 200 -18.69 -5.64 9.20
N ILE A 201 -17.45 -5.55 9.67
CA ILE A 201 -16.28 -5.97 8.88
C ILE A 201 -16.28 -7.50 8.74
N LYS A 202 -16.57 -8.23 9.81
CA LYS A 202 -16.69 -9.70 9.75
C LYS A 202 -17.78 -10.13 8.78
N GLU A 203 -18.94 -9.51 8.86
CA GLU A 203 -20.07 -9.76 7.95
C GLU A 203 -19.71 -9.46 6.49
N TYR A 204 -19.02 -8.35 6.24
CA TYR A 204 -18.51 -8.03 4.90
C TYR A 204 -17.58 -9.11 4.37
N MET A 205 -16.65 -9.61 5.20
CA MET A 205 -15.70 -10.65 4.81
C MET A 205 -16.41 -11.96 4.49
N ASP A 206 -17.32 -12.40 5.33
CA ASP A 206 -18.09 -13.65 5.15
C ASP A 206 -18.96 -13.55 3.89
N ASN A 207 -19.67 -12.44 3.71
CA ASN A 207 -20.49 -12.15 2.53
C ASN A 207 -19.66 -12.10 1.24
N SER A 208 -18.42 -11.58 1.31
CA SER A 208 -17.53 -11.54 0.15
C SER A 208 -17.12 -12.95 -0.31
N ILE A 209 -16.86 -13.85 0.63
CA ILE A 209 -16.55 -15.25 0.34
C ILE A 209 -17.77 -15.96 -0.24
N GLU A 210 -18.95 -15.78 0.34
CA GLU A 210 -20.19 -16.39 -0.14
C GLU A 210 -20.56 -15.92 -1.57
N LYS A 211 -20.47 -14.61 -1.82
CA LYS A 211 -20.66 -14.04 -3.16
C LYS A 211 -19.64 -14.60 -4.15
N ALA A 212 -18.38 -14.73 -3.73
CA ALA A 212 -17.34 -15.31 -4.57
C ALA A 212 -17.63 -16.79 -4.91
N ARG A 213 -18.11 -17.59 -3.96
CA ARG A 213 -18.52 -18.99 -4.21
C ARG A 213 -19.67 -19.08 -5.18
N LYS A 214 -20.67 -18.20 -5.06
CA LYS A 214 -21.85 -18.16 -5.94
C LYS A 214 -21.50 -17.72 -7.35
N ASN A 215 -20.77 -16.60 -7.47
CA ASN A 215 -20.54 -15.91 -8.73
C ASN A 215 -19.25 -16.33 -9.44
N LYS A 216 -18.30 -16.98 -8.72
CA LYS A 216 -16.94 -17.31 -9.16
C LYS A 216 -16.05 -16.10 -9.44
N TYR A 217 -16.47 -14.92 -9.04
CA TYR A 217 -15.70 -13.67 -9.09
C TYR A 217 -16.10 -12.73 -7.96
N VAL A 218 -15.27 -11.72 -7.76
CA VAL A 218 -15.54 -10.54 -6.94
C VAL A 218 -15.37 -9.28 -7.78
N GLU A 219 -15.95 -8.16 -7.33
CA GLU A 219 -15.97 -6.89 -8.08
C GLU A 219 -15.40 -5.75 -7.24
N THR A 220 -14.77 -4.80 -7.93
CA THR A 220 -14.40 -3.50 -7.36
C THR A 220 -15.61 -2.58 -7.25
N ILE A 221 -15.44 -1.42 -6.63
CA ILE A 221 -16.49 -0.37 -6.54
C ILE A 221 -17.01 0.06 -7.92
N PHE A 222 -16.21 -0.11 -8.97
CA PHE A 222 -16.56 0.22 -10.36
C PHE A 222 -16.99 -1.01 -11.18
N GLY A 223 -17.22 -2.17 -10.56
CA GLY A 223 -17.68 -3.38 -11.22
C GLY A 223 -16.60 -4.15 -12.01
N ARG A 224 -15.32 -3.80 -11.85
CA ARG A 224 -14.25 -4.59 -12.47
C ARG A 224 -14.11 -5.92 -11.76
N ARG A 225 -14.15 -7.04 -12.53
CA ARG A 225 -14.22 -8.41 -12.02
C ARG A 225 -12.84 -9.04 -11.87
N ARG A 226 -12.68 -9.78 -10.76
CA ARG A 226 -11.61 -10.75 -10.57
C ARG A 226 -12.18 -12.14 -10.38
N TYR A 227 -11.89 -13.05 -11.31
CA TYR A 227 -12.34 -14.45 -11.24
C TYR A 227 -11.52 -15.25 -10.24
N LEU A 228 -12.17 -16.08 -9.43
CA LEU A 228 -11.59 -16.89 -8.36
C LEU A 228 -11.88 -18.37 -8.62
N ARG A 229 -11.12 -18.98 -9.53
CA ARG A 229 -11.32 -20.37 -9.99
C ARG A 229 -11.22 -21.39 -8.87
N ASP A 230 -10.36 -21.14 -7.87
CA ASP A 230 -10.07 -22.07 -6.78
C ASP A 230 -10.92 -21.86 -5.52
N ILE A 231 -12.00 -21.05 -5.59
CA ILE A 231 -12.82 -20.70 -4.41
C ILE A 231 -13.51 -21.92 -3.78
N ASP A 232 -13.81 -22.96 -4.57
CA ASP A 232 -14.40 -24.23 -4.11
C ASP A 232 -13.40 -25.39 -4.18
N SER A 233 -12.10 -25.12 -4.27
CA SER A 233 -11.08 -26.16 -4.35
C SER A 233 -11.14 -27.07 -3.12
N ARG A 234 -11.03 -28.38 -3.35
CA ARG A 234 -10.87 -29.38 -2.27
C ARG A 234 -9.54 -29.23 -1.54
N ASN A 235 -8.52 -28.68 -2.20
CA ASN A 235 -7.25 -28.37 -1.57
C ASN A 235 -7.42 -27.14 -0.65
N PHE A 236 -7.23 -27.36 0.65
CA PHE A 236 -7.38 -26.33 1.68
C PHE A 236 -6.50 -25.08 1.44
N THR A 237 -5.26 -25.29 0.95
CA THR A 237 -4.32 -24.19 0.70
C THR A 237 -4.78 -23.31 -0.46
N LEU A 238 -5.22 -23.91 -1.58
CA LEU A 238 -5.73 -23.19 -2.73
C LEU A 238 -7.04 -22.49 -2.40
N ARG A 239 -7.96 -23.17 -1.73
CA ARG A 239 -9.22 -22.58 -1.28
C ARG A 239 -8.98 -21.39 -0.34
N GLY A 240 -8.15 -21.55 0.70
CA GLY A 240 -7.84 -20.47 1.63
C GLY A 240 -7.16 -19.28 0.96
N PHE A 241 -6.35 -19.51 -0.08
CA PHE A 241 -5.80 -18.42 -0.89
C PHE A 241 -6.89 -17.70 -1.69
N ALA A 242 -7.83 -18.44 -2.29
CA ALA A 242 -8.95 -17.86 -3.02
C ALA A 242 -9.90 -17.07 -2.10
N GLU A 243 -10.19 -17.56 -0.88
CA GLU A 243 -11.00 -16.88 0.13
C GLU A 243 -10.35 -15.55 0.57
N ARG A 244 -9.03 -15.53 0.83
CA ARG A 244 -8.32 -14.27 1.09
C ARG A 244 -8.39 -13.30 -0.07
N ASN A 245 -8.30 -13.79 -1.31
CA ASN A 245 -8.47 -12.96 -2.49
C ASN A 245 -9.91 -12.46 -2.67
N ALA A 246 -10.92 -13.21 -2.22
CA ALA A 246 -12.31 -12.76 -2.24
C ALA A 246 -12.54 -11.53 -1.35
N ILE A 247 -11.85 -11.44 -0.23
CA ILE A 247 -11.90 -10.30 0.70
C ILE A 247 -11.05 -9.12 0.17
N ASN A 248 -9.80 -9.39 -0.18
CA ASN A 248 -8.80 -8.37 -0.47
C ASN A 248 -8.98 -7.73 -1.86
N SER A 249 -9.35 -8.51 -2.88
CA SER A 249 -9.38 -8.02 -4.27
C SER A 249 -10.36 -6.88 -4.51
N PRO A 250 -11.57 -6.87 -3.94
CA PRO A 250 -12.46 -5.71 -4.04
C PRO A 250 -11.82 -4.44 -3.48
N ILE A 251 -11.11 -4.54 -2.35
CA ILE A 251 -10.50 -3.41 -1.64
C ILE A 251 -9.31 -2.87 -2.43
N GLN A 252 -8.30 -3.70 -2.68
CA GLN A 252 -7.13 -3.30 -3.46
C GLN A 252 -7.48 -2.89 -4.89
N GLY A 253 -8.43 -3.60 -5.49
CA GLY A 253 -8.88 -3.28 -6.83
C GLY A 253 -9.58 -1.93 -6.91
N SER A 254 -10.42 -1.60 -5.94
CA SER A 254 -11.07 -0.29 -5.85
C SER A 254 -10.06 0.84 -5.63
N ALA A 255 -9.05 0.64 -4.77
CA ALA A 255 -7.96 1.58 -4.60
C ALA A 255 -7.21 1.83 -5.92
N ALA A 256 -6.91 0.75 -6.66
CA ALA A 256 -6.25 0.84 -7.97
C ALA A 256 -7.11 1.57 -9.02
N ASP A 257 -8.42 1.38 -8.99
CA ASP A 257 -9.34 2.06 -9.91
C ASP A 257 -9.47 3.55 -9.54
N ILE A 258 -9.55 3.88 -8.25
CA ILE A 258 -9.61 5.25 -7.73
C ILE A 258 -8.37 6.05 -8.17
N ILE A 259 -7.15 5.52 -7.95
CA ILE A 259 -5.94 6.26 -8.32
C ILE A 259 -5.81 6.44 -9.82
N LYS A 260 -6.23 5.46 -10.64
CA LYS A 260 -6.25 5.61 -12.10
C LYS A 260 -7.22 6.69 -12.56
N LEU A 261 -8.40 6.77 -11.97
CA LEU A 261 -9.35 7.86 -12.24
C LEU A 261 -8.79 9.21 -11.81
N ALA A 262 -8.12 9.27 -10.64
CA ALA A 262 -7.41 10.46 -10.20
C ALA A 262 -6.35 10.89 -11.21
N MET A 263 -5.52 9.96 -11.71
CA MET A 263 -4.52 10.25 -12.75
C MET A 263 -5.15 10.88 -14.00
N ILE A 264 -6.27 10.33 -14.47
CA ILE A 264 -6.98 10.82 -15.66
C ILE A 264 -7.52 12.25 -15.41
N LYS A 265 -8.20 12.47 -14.27
CA LYS A 265 -8.75 13.79 -13.92
C LYS A 265 -7.66 14.85 -13.71
N VAL A 266 -6.56 14.47 -13.06
CA VAL A 266 -5.39 15.34 -12.84
C VAL A 266 -4.74 15.70 -14.17
N LEU A 267 -4.48 14.71 -15.06
CA LEU A 267 -3.89 14.97 -16.37
C LEU A 267 -4.77 15.89 -17.21
N LYS A 268 -6.10 15.66 -17.19
CA LYS A 268 -7.05 16.53 -17.87
C LYS A 268 -6.96 17.96 -17.34
N TRP A 269 -6.94 18.14 -16.01
CA TRP A 269 -6.82 19.46 -15.39
C TRP A 269 -5.51 20.17 -15.76
N ILE A 270 -4.38 19.46 -15.77
CA ILE A 270 -3.07 19.99 -16.19
C ILE A 270 -3.16 20.52 -17.63
N ASN A 271 -3.72 19.72 -18.54
CA ASN A 271 -3.81 20.07 -19.97
C ASN A 271 -4.79 21.22 -20.22
N ASP A 272 -5.98 21.19 -19.61
CA ASP A 272 -7.00 22.22 -19.76
C ASP A 272 -6.50 23.62 -19.31
N ASN A 273 -5.60 23.63 -18.32
CA ASN A 273 -5.00 24.88 -17.80
C ASN A 273 -3.62 25.18 -18.41
N GLN A 274 -3.18 24.40 -19.38
CA GLN A 274 -1.90 24.60 -20.10
C GLN A 274 -0.68 24.73 -19.16
N LEU A 275 -0.67 23.94 -18.07
CA LEU A 275 0.38 24.01 -17.05
C LEU A 275 1.68 23.37 -17.53
N LYS A 276 2.80 23.92 -17.05
CA LYS A 276 4.17 23.44 -17.37
C LYS A 276 4.57 22.21 -16.55
N SER A 277 3.97 22.06 -15.38
CA SER A 277 4.19 20.94 -14.45
C SER A 277 3.69 19.63 -15.02
N LYS A 278 4.27 18.51 -14.61
CA LYS A 278 3.94 17.18 -15.12
C LYS A 278 3.79 16.15 -14.02
N MET A 279 2.83 15.25 -14.16
CA MET A 279 2.77 14.01 -13.40
C MET A 279 3.85 13.06 -13.95
N ILE A 280 4.77 12.60 -13.10
CA ILE A 280 5.96 11.84 -13.53
C ILE A 280 5.97 10.40 -13.06
N MET A 281 5.35 10.08 -11.91
CA MET A 281 5.32 8.72 -11.38
C MET A 281 4.00 8.44 -10.67
N GLN A 282 3.64 7.16 -10.64
CA GLN A 282 2.62 6.58 -9.77
C GLN A 282 3.27 5.45 -8.95
N VAL A 283 3.22 5.54 -7.63
CA VAL A 283 3.85 4.59 -6.72
C VAL A 283 2.85 4.20 -5.63
N HIS A 284 2.38 2.94 -5.63
CA HIS A 284 1.33 2.47 -4.72
C HIS A 284 0.07 3.35 -4.76
N ASP A 285 -0.17 4.14 -3.73
CA ASP A 285 -1.32 5.03 -3.59
C ASP A 285 -0.93 6.52 -3.75
N GLU A 286 0.29 6.78 -4.26
CA GLU A 286 0.94 8.08 -4.43
C GLU A 286 1.04 8.48 -5.90
N LEU A 287 0.79 9.76 -6.19
CA LEU A 287 1.12 10.44 -7.44
C LEU A 287 2.26 11.42 -7.20
N VAL A 288 3.30 11.35 -8.04
CA VAL A 288 4.47 12.23 -7.95
C VAL A 288 4.54 13.14 -9.17
N PHE A 289 4.84 14.40 -8.92
CA PHE A 289 4.84 15.48 -9.91
C PHE A 289 6.17 16.23 -9.91
N ASP A 290 6.57 16.65 -11.09
CA ASP A 290 7.62 17.64 -11.34
C ASP A 290 6.95 19.01 -11.56
N ILE A 291 7.02 19.87 -10.55
CA ILE A 291 6.23 21.10 -10.47
C ILE A 291 7.10 22.31 -10.81
N HIS A 292 6.65 23.13 -11.77
CA HIS A 292 7.21 24.45 -11.99
C HIS A 292 6.95 25.32 -10.76
N ASN A 293 7.96 25.98 -10.22
CA ASN A 293 7.87 26.63 -8.91
C ASN A 293 6.70 27.65 -8.79
N GLU A 294 6.41 28.37 -9.87
CA GLU A 294 5.29 29.32 -9.92
C GLU A 294 3.91 28.66 -9.83
N GLU A 295 3.82 27.37 -10.10
CA GLU A 295 2.56 26.61 -10.10
C GLU A 295 2.34 25.82 -8.78
N LEU A 296 3.27 25.89 -7.82
CA LEU A 296 3.28 25.02 -6.63
C LEU A 296 2.01 25.17 -5.79
N ASP A 297 1.60 26.39 -5.45
CA ASP A 297 0.42 26.60 -4.60
C ASP A 297 -0.88 26.23 -5.33
N LEU A 298 -0.93 26.50 -6.64
CA LEU A 298 -2.03 26.07 -7.50
C LEU A 298 -2.17 24.55 -7.49
N PHE A 299 -1.04 23.81 -7.64
CA PHE A 299 -1.02 22.37 -7.62
C PHE A 299 -1.43 21.80 -6.27
N LYS A 300 -0.86 22.27 -5.16
CA LYS A 300 -1.23 21.81 -3.81
C LYS A 300 -2.74 21.83 -3.58
N LYS A 301 -3.38 22.95 -3.93
CA LYS A 301 -4.83 23.12 -3.75
C LYS A 301 -5.65 22.20 -4.65
N ASN A 302 -5.34 22.20 -5.95
CA ASN A 302 -6.18 21.51 -6.94
C ASN A 302 -5.96 20.01 -6.95
N ILE A 303 -4.70 19.50 -6.84
CA ILE A 303 -4.42 18.07 -6.81
C ILE A 303 -5.13 17.42 -5.62
N LYS A 304 -5.03 18.04 -4.43
CA LYS A 304 -5.75 17.57 -3.26
C LYS A 304 -7.25 17.46 -3.51
N SER A 305 -7.85 18.54 -4.01
CA SER A 305 -9.29 18.58 -4.30
C SER A 305 -9.70 17.55 -5.35
N ILE A 306 -8.95 17.40 -6.44
CA ILE A 306 -9.26 16.45 -7.52
C ILE A 306 -9.17 15.01 -7.03
N MET A 307 -8.14 14.68 -6.28
CA MET A 307 -7.94 13.33 -5.76
C MET A 307 -8.96 12.98 -4.68
N GLU A 308 -9.24 13.87 -3.73
CA GLU A 308 -10.22 13.64 -2.66
C GLU A 308 -11.66 13.52 -3.19
N ASN A 309 -11.99 14.21 -4.29
CA ASN A 309 -13.34 14.21 -4.90
C ASN A 309 -13.40 13.39 -6.20
N VAL A 310 -12.54 12.40 -6.36
CA VAL A 310 -12.51 11.58 -7.57
C VAL A 310 -13.75 10.70 -7.73
N ILE A 311 -14.33 10.27 -6.61
CA ILE A 311 -15.61 9.55 -6.49
C ILE A 311 -16.40 10.07 -5.29
N GLU A 312 -17.71 9.87 -5.32
CA GLU A 312 -18.58 10.13 -4.17
C GLU A 312 -18.65 8.87 -3.29
N THR A 313 -18.28 9.00 -2.03
CA THR A 313 -18.32 7.94 -1.02
C THR A 313 -18.79 8.52 0.30
N GLU A 314 -19.39 7.68 1.14
CA GLU A 314 -19.77 8.08 2.50
C GLU A 314 -18.52 8.34 3.37
N VAL A 315 -17.48 7.53 3.17
CA VAL A 315 -16.18 7.71 3.81
C VAL A 315 -15.33 8.67 2.97
N PRO A 316 -14.97 9.86 3.50
CA PRO A 316 -14.20 10.84 2.73
C PRO A 316 -12.81 10.27 2.38
N LEU A 317 -12.39 10.42 1.14
CA LEU A 317 -11.00 10.19 0.76
C LEU A 317 -10.15 11.35 1.29
N LYS A 318 -8.92 11.06 1.73
CA LYS A 318 -7.98 12.06 2.22
C LYS A 318 -6.65 11.91 1.51
N VAL A 319 -6.08 13.04 1.11
CA VAL A 319 -4.78 13.11 0.42
C VAL A 319 -3.83 13.97 1.24
N ASP A 320 -2.68 13.40 1.56
CA ASP A 320 -1.57 14.09 2.17
C ASP A 320 -0.62 14.57 1.06
N ILE A 321 -0.16 15.82 1.17
CA ILE A 321 0.72 16.44 0.16
C ILE A 321 2.00 16.89 0.82
N GLY A 322 3.11 16.40 0.27
CA GLY A 322 4.44 16.89 0.58
C GLY A 322 5.14 17.44 -0.65
N HIS A 323 6.21 18.22 -0.47
CA HIS A 323 7.03 18.74 -1.55
C HIS A 323 8.45 19.02 -1.09
N GLY A 324 9.40 18.95 -2.00
CA GLY A 324 10.81 19.15 -1.69
C GLY A 324 11.68 19.18 -2.95
N LYS A 325 12.99 19.30 -2.74
CA LYS A 325 13.98 19.33 -3.83
C LYS A 325 14.22 17.95 -4.44
N ASN A 326 13.76 16.90 -3.80
CA ASN A 326 13.85 15.51 -4.24
C ASN A 326 12.66 14.73 -3.70
N TRP A 327 12.51 13.49 -4.15
CA TRP A 327 11.38 12.65 -3.74
C TRP A 327 11.39 12.28 -2.25
N LEU A 328 12.56 12.18 -1.61
CA LEU A 328 12.61 11.91 -0.16
C LEU A 328 12.06 13.07 0.66
N GLU A 329 12.37 14.30 0.29
CA GLU A 329 11.86 15.51 0.98
C GLU A 329 10.37 15.73 0.72
N ALA A 330 9.85 15.25 -0.40
CA ALA A 330 8.46 15.38 -0.79
C ALA A 330 7.54 14.34 -0.11
N HIS A 331 8.10 13.30 0.53
CA HIS A 331 7.37 12.19 1.17
C HIS A 331 7.53 12.25 2.72
#